data_0b5df4427f16d0b2d41fa23d96608621
#
_entry.id   0b5df4427f16d0b2d41fa23d96608621
#
_cell.length_a   1.000
_cell.length_b   1.000
_cell.length_c   1.000
_cell.angle_alpha   90.00
_cell.angle_beta   90.00
_cell.angle_gamma   90.00
#
_symmetry.space_group_name_H-M   'P 1'
#
loop_
_entity.id
_entity.type
_entity.pdbx_description
1 polymer ?
#
loop_
_entity_poly.entity_id
_entity_poly.type
_entity_poly.pdbx_seq_one_letter_code
_entity_poly.pdbx_strand_id
1 'polypeptide(L)'
;MIHNETIDNILTRRTIREYTPEQITAEQLETLLECAMWAPSGRNGQPCHVRVVQSKAFLDEMNVDFKNLVGWDTPAYTNWDKNPFYQNAPTVFFIYAEGDSHMDAGIMVENIAIAAKGMGLGSVIIASIGGLLSAPEGIKWKKKLDIPEDYKFLIAIAVGHGDENPAPKPRKAEQFKVLEFED
;
A
#
# COMPACT_ATOMS: atom_id res chain seq x y z
N MET A 1 3.67 26.79 -12.33
CA MET A 1 4.08 25.39 -12.03
C MET A 1 4.17 24.64 -13.35
N ILE A 2 5.16 23.75 -13.50
CA ILE A 2 5.24 22.88 -14.68
C ILE A 2 4.20 21.77 -14.54
N HIS A 3 3.49 21.46 -15.62
CA HIS A 3 2.50 20.38 -15.69
C HIS A 3 2.91 19.37 -16.75
N ASN A 4 2.81 18.10 -16.40
CA ASN A 4 2.85 16.95 -17.30
C ASN A 4 2.16 15.78 -16.62
N GLU A 5 1.92 14.70 -17.33
CA GLU A 5 1.17 13.56 -16.82
C GLU A 5 1.73 12.99 -15.50
N THR A 6 3.05 12.88 -15.37
CA THR A 6 3.70 12.37 -14.14
C THR A 6 3.43 13.30 -12.96
N ILE A 7 3.66 14.61 -13.14
CA ILE A 7 3.43 15.60 -12.07
C ILE A 7 1.95 15.64 -11.69
N ASP A 8 1.07 15.62 -12.67
CA ASP A 8 -0.37 15.69 -12.46
C ASP A 8 -0.87 14.42 -11.73
N ASN A 9 -0.34 13.23 -12.03
CA ASN A 9 -0.64 12.00 -11.28
C ASN A 9 -0.21 12.09 -9.81
N ILE A 10 0.99 12.62 -9.54
CA ILE A 10 1.46 12.86 -8.16
C ILE A 10 0.53 13.83 -7.42
N LEU A 11 0.17 14.96 -8.04
CA LEU A 11 -0.62 16.00 -7.40
C LEU A 11 -2.09 15.62 -7.22
N THR A 12 -2.62 14.78 -8.11
CA THR A 12 -4.05 14.40 -8.13
C THR A 12 -4.35 13.05 -7.53
N ARG A 13 -3.33 12.20 -7.27
CA ARG A 13 -3.53 10.94 -6.58
C ARG A 13 -4.20 11.16 -5.21
N ARG A 14 -5.16 10.31 -4.91
CA ARG A 14 -5.86 10.26 -3.62
C ARG A 14 -5.82 8.86 -3.06
N THR A 15 -5.94 8.75 -1.75
CA THR A 15 -6.19 7.47 -1.09
C THR A 15 -7.63 7.07 -1.35
N ILE A 16 -7.84 5.92 -1.98
CA ILE A 16 -9.14 5.35 -2.33
C ILE A 16 -9.46 4.21 -1.37
N ARG A 17 -10.68 4.20 -0.83
CA ARG A 17 -11.15 3.19 0.14
C ARG A 17 -12.45 2.51 -0.30
N GLU A 18 -13.02 2.93 -1.42
CA GLU A 18 -14.16 2.30 -2.04
C GLU A 18 -13.76 1.79 -3.42
N TYR A 19 -14.03 0.52 -3.69
CA TYR A 19 -13.61 -0.15 -4.92
C TYR A 19 -14.76 -0.96 -5.50
N THR A 20 -14.79 -1.04 -6.84
CA THR A 20 -15.63 -2.03 -7.51
C THR A 20 -15.06 -3.44 -7.27
N PRO A 21 -15.87 -4.50 -7.38
CA PRO A 21 -15.39 -5.87 -7.24
C PRO A 21 -14.56 -6.36 -8.44
N GLU A 22 -14.44 -5.55 -9.48
CA GLU A 22 -13.71 -5.89 -10.70
C GLU A 22 -12.21 -6.03 -10.40
N GLN A 23 -11.62 -7.13 -10.87
CA GLN A 23 -10.19 -7.38 -10.71
C GLN A 23 -9.40 -6.56 -11.73
N ILE A 24 -8.21 -6.10 -11.33
CA ILE A 24 -7.26 -5.49 -12.27
C ILE A 24 -6.81 -6.53 -13.31
N THR A 25 -6.49 -6.08 -14.52
CA THR A 25 -6.02 -6.97 -15.57
C THR A 25 -4.62 -7.53 -15.29
N ALA A 26 -4.25 -8.62 -15.95
CA ALA A 26 -2.91 -9.18 -15.86
C ALA A 26 -1.83 -8.16 -16.29
N GLU A 27 -2.10 -7.41 -17.36
CA GLU A 27 -1.20 -6.36 -17.86
C GLU A 27 -1.02 -5.22 -16.84
N GLN A 28 -2.11 -4.81 -16.17
CA GLN A 28 -2.02 -3.81 -15.10
C GLN A 28 -1.20 -4.34 -13.92
N LEU A 29 -1.39 -5.60 -13.53
CA LEU A 29 -0.61 -6.21 -12.46
C LEU A 29 0.87 -6.30 -12.81
N GLU A 30 1.21 -6.77 -14.01
CA GLU A 30 2.60 -6.83 -14.50
C GLU A 30 3.25 -5.45 -14.50
N THR A 31 2.54 -4.42 -14.97
CA THR A 31 3.01 -3.03 -14.98
C THR A 31 3.29 -2.52 -13.55
N LEU A 32 2.41 -2.82 -12.59
CA LEU A 32 2.62 -2.43 -11.19
C LEU A 32 3.83 -3.11 -10.58
N LEU A 33 4.03 -4.40 -10.86
CA LEU A 33 5.21 -5.16 -10.40
C LEU A 33 6.50 -4.63 -11.02
N GLU A 34 6.49 -4.29 -12.30
CA GLU A 34 7.63 -3.67 -12.99
C GLU A 34 7.97 -2.32 -12.36
N CYS A 35 6.97 -1.46 -12.16
CA CYS A 35 7.18 -0.16 -11.49
C CYS A 35 7.71 -0.31 -10.05
N ALA A 36 7.29 -1.35 -9.34
CA ALA A 36 7.83 -1.67 -8.01
C ALA A 36 9.30 -2.08 -8.07
N MET A 37 9.69 -2.93 -9.04
CA MET A 37 11.08 -3.36 -9.23
C MET A 37 12.03 -2.19 -9.56
N TRP A 38 11.55 -1.20 -10.29
CA TRP A 38 12.34 -0.01 -10.65
C TRP A 38 12.39 1.05 -9.55
N ALA A 39 11.83 0.79 -8.37
CA ALA A 39 11.98 1.68 -7.23
C ALA A 39 13.46 1.75 -6.81
N PRO A 40 14.06 2.95 -6.67
CA PRO A 40 15.42 3.06 -6.19
C PRO A 40 15.53 2.57 -4.74
N SER A 41 16.70 2.02 -4.40
CA SER A 41 17.01 1.56 -3.06
C SER A 41 18.43 1.95 -2.64
N GLY A 42 18.71 1.99 -1.35
CA GLY A 42 20.01 2.32 -0.83
C GLY A 42 21.11 1.42 -1.44
N ARG A 43 22.10 2.01 -2.12
CA ARG A 43 23.20 1.28 -2.81
C ARG A 43 22.71 0.23 -3.82
N ASN A 44 21.50 0.40 -4.35
CA ASN A 44 20.83 -0.60 -5.19
C ASN A 44 20.73 -1.99 -4.50
N GLY A 45 20.53 -1.99 -3.20
CA GLY A 45 20.46 -3.23 -2.40
C GLY A 45 19.20 -4.05 -2.62
N GLN A 46 18.13 -3.45 -3.13
CA GLN A 46 16.86 -4.10 -3.48
C GLN A 46 16.33 -5.04 -2.38
N PRO A 47 16.22 -4.56 -1.12
CA PRO A 47 15.92 -5.43 0.02
C PRO A 47 14.46 -5.87 0.10
N CYS A 48 13.56 -5.21 -0.63
CA CYS A 48 12.13 -5.42 -0.52
C CYS A 48 11.66 -6.61 -1.35
N HIS A 49 10.88 -7.49 -0.72
CA HIS A 49 10.19 -8.61 -1.35
C HIS A 49 8.69 -8.33 -1.38
N VAL A 50 8.06 -8.62 -2.50
CA VAL A 50 6.63 -8.37 -2.71
C VAL A 50 5.88 -9.69 -2.83
N ARG A 51 4.74 -9.81 -2.15
CA ARG A 51 3.75 -10.87 -2.36
C ARG A 51 2.41 -10.24 -2.72
N VAL A 52 1.81 -10.69 -3.80
CA VAL A 52 0.53 -10.18 -4.27
C VAL A 52 -0.56 -11.19 -3.98
N VAL A 53 -1.66 -10.71 -3.43
CA VAL A 53 -2.84 -11.52 -3.16
C VAL A 53 -4.04 -10.92 -3.90
N GLN A 54 -4.68 -11.74 -4.72
CA GLN A 54 -5.91 -11.43 -5.46
C GLN A 54 -7.10 -12.31 -5.03
N SER A 55 -6.91 -13.08 -3.98
CA SER A 55 -7.96 -13.94 -3.42
C SER A 55 -8.73 -13.21 -2.32
N LYS A 56 -9.98 -12.84 -2.62
CA LYS A 56 -10.88 -12.24 -1.61
C LYS A 56 -11.05 -13.14 -0.40
N ALA A 57 -11.22 -14.46 -0.60
CA ALA A 57 -11.38 -15.41 0.51
C ALA A 57 -10.16 -15.44 1.44
N PHE A 58 -8.94 -15.37 0.86
CA PHE A 58 -7.71 -15.28 1.65
C PHE A 58 -7.64 -13.98 2.46
N LEU A 59 -7.98 -12.86 1.84
CA LEU A 59 -7.95 -11.55 2.47
C LEU A 59 -9.02 -11.43 3.57
N ASP A 60 -10.21 -11.99 3.35
CA ASP A 60 -11.28 -12.02 4.36
C ASP A 60 -10.90 -12.87 5.57
N GLU A 61 -10.32 -14.07 5.37
CA GLU A 61 -9.82 -14.92 6.46
C GLU A 61 -8.73 -14.19 7.27
N MET A 62 -7.78 -13.54 6.60
CA MET A 62 -6.75 -12.73 7.25
C MET A 62 -7.36 -11.57 8.03
N ASN A 63 -8.39 -10.92 7.48
CA ASN A 63 -9.08 -9.82 8.15
C ASN A 63 -9.78 -10.26 9.43
N VAL A 64 -10.36 -11.45 9.47
CA VAL A 64 -10.97 -12.01 10.70
C VAL A 64 -9.93 -12.14 11.81
N ASP A 65 -8.75 -12.69 11.51
CA ASP A 65 -7.68 -12.82 12.50
C ASP A 65 -7.17 -11.44 12.94
N PHE A 66 -7.03 -10.52 12.00
CA PHE A 66 -6.64 -9.14 12.32
C PHE A 66 -7.64 -8.48 13.26
N LYS A 67 -8.93 -8.58 12.98
CA LYS A 67 -10.00 -8.02 13.84
C LYS A 67 -10.06 -8.70 15.21
N ASN A 68 -9.84 -9.99 15.28
CA ASN A 68 -9.79 -10.72 16.54
C ASN A 68 -8.61 -10.25 17.43
N LEU A 69 -7.51 -9.83 16.81
CA LEU A 69 -6.34 -9.33 17.53
C LEU A 69 -6.51 -7.86 17.97
N VAL A 70 -6.96 -6.98 17.08
CA VAL A 70 -7.00 -5.53 17.33
C VAL A 70 -8.34 -5.04 17.88
N GLY A 71 -9.37 -5.88 17.84
CA GLY A 71 -10.73 -5.57 18.26
C GLY A 71 -11.65 -5.17 17.09
N TRP A 72 -12.88 -5.66 17.17
CA TRP A 72 -13.92 -5.37 16.17
C TRP A 72 -14.49 -3.97 16.33
N ASP A 73 -14.46 -3.41 17.55
CA ASP A 73 -15.03 -2.10 17.91
C ASP A 73 -13.99 -0.99 17.98
N THR A 74 -12.82 -1.19 17.37
CA THR A 74 -11.78 -0.15 17.33
C THR A 74 -12.24 1.03 16.47
N PRO A 75 -12.23 2.29 16.97
CA PRO A 75 -12.76 3.45 16.26
C PRO A 75 -12.16 3.67 14.86
N ALA A 76 -10.92 3.26 14.65
CA ALA A 76 -10.27 3.29 13.33
C ALA A 76 -10.97 2.41 12.30
N TYR A 77 -11.81 1.46 12.74
CA TYR A 77 -12.50 0.48 11.89
C TYR A 77 -14.02 0.50 12.05
N THR A 78 -14.56 1.03 13.16
CA THR A 78 -16.01 1.12 13.39
C THR A 78 -16.69 2.20 12.55
N ASN A 79 -15.96 3.26 12.20
CA ASN A 79 -16.44 4.24 11.22
C ASN A 79 -16.57 3.64 9.80
N TRP A 80 -16.15 2.37 9.63
CA TRP A 80 -16.08 1.64 8.38
C TRP A 80 -16.72 0.26 8.58
N ASP A 81 -17.98 0.21 9.00
CA ASP A 81 -18.77 -0.99 9.39
C ASP A 81 -18.67 -2.17 8.41
N LYS A 82 -18.13 -1.96 7.24
CA LYS A 82 -18.01 -2.94 6.15
C LYS A 82 -16.61 -3.06 5.57
N ASN A 83 -15.64 -2.30 6.07
CA ASN A 83 -14.33 -2.25 5.43
C ASN A 83 -13.32 -3.11 6.17
N PRO A 84 -12.88 -4.22 5.57
CA PRO A 84 -11.72 -4.96 6.04
C PRO A 84 -10.45 -4.11 5.91
N PHE A 85 -9.33 -4.56 6.50
CA PHE A 85 -8.06 -3.81 6.45
C PHE A 85 -7.67 -3.42 5.02
N TYR A 86 -8.03 -4.24 4.02
CA TYR A 86 -7.73 -4.04 2.61
C TYR A 86 -8.80 -3.24 1.84
N GLN A 87 -9.79 -2.67 2.54
CA GLN A 87 -10.85 -1.81 1.99
C GLN A 87 -11.65 -2.45 0.84
N ASN A 88 -11.76 -3.78 0.81
CA ASN A 88 -12.34 -4.57 -0.29
C ASN A 88 -11.69 -4.38 -1.67
N ALA A 89 -10.49 -3.83 -1.73
CA ALA A 89 -9.74 -3.77 -2.97
C ALA A 89 -9.40 -5.19 -3.47
N PRO A 90 -9.51 -5.46 -4.77
CA PRO A 90 -9.34 -6.82 -5.31
C PRO A 90 -7.90 -7.33 -5.30
N THR A 91 -6.92 -6.45 -5.16
CA THR A 91 -5.48 -6.79 -5.19
C THR A 91 -4.75 -6.12 -4.05
N VAL A 92 -3.95 -6.89 -3.31
CA VAL A 92 -3.10 -6.36 -2.22
C VAL A 92 -1.66 -6.82 -2.41
N PHE A 93 -0.75 -5.86 -2.38
CA PHE A 93 0.70 -6.07 -2.37
C PHE A 93 1.19 -5.99 -0.93
N PHE A 94 1.84 -7.04 -0.44
CA PHE A 94 2.48 -7.08 0.87
C PHE A 94 3.99 -6.96 0.67
N ILE A 95 4.63 -6.02 1.34
CA ILE A 95 6.06 -5.72 1.19
C ILE A 95 6.78 -6.09 2.47
N TYR A 96 7.84 -6.88 2.31
CA TYR A 96 8.66 -7.46 3.37
C TYR A 96 10.15 -7.25 3.08
N ALA A 97 10.96 -7.27 4.13
CA ALA A 97 12.41 -7.33 4.03
C ALA A 97 13.01 -8.04 5.24
N GLU A 98 14.25 -8.53 5.11
CA GLU A 98 15.00 -9.13 6.21
C GLU A 98 15.29 -8.12 7.34
N GLY A 99 15.67 -6.91 6.99
CA GLY A 99 16.03 -5.85 7.93
C GLY A 99 15.03 -4.69 8.02
N ASP A 100 15.51 -3.57 8.56
CA ASP A 100 14.78 -2.31 8.58
C ASP A 100 14.98 -1.57 7.24
N SER A 101 14.04 -1.77 6.33
CA SER A 101 14.03 -1.19 4.98
C SER A 101 12.77 -0.38 4.71
N HIS A 102 12.22 0.27 5.76
CA HIS A 102 10.98 1.05 5.65
C HIS A 102 11.08 2.19 4.64
N MET A 103 12.25 2.82 4.49
CA MET A 103 12.46 3.87 3.49
C MET A 103 12.36 3.29 2.07
N ASP A 104 13.06 2.19 1.78
CA ASP A 104 13.03 1.53 0.46
C ASP A 104 11.60 1.02 0.15
N ALA A 105 10.91 0.47 1.15
CA ALA A 105 9.52 0.05 1.01
C ALA A 105 8.58 1.22 0.73
N GLY A 106 8.79 2.38 1.38
CA GLY A 106 8.03 3.60 1.13
C GLY A 106 8.19 4.11 -0.30
N ILE A 107 9.41 4.10 -0.83
CA ILE A 107 9.71 4.47 -2.21
C ILE A 107 9.02 3.50 -3.19
N MET A 108 9.12 2.19 -2.95
CA MET A 108 8.48 1.17 -3.77
C MET A 108 6.95 1.32 -3.79
N VAL A 109 6.34 1.53 -2.63
CA VAL A 109 4.89 1.74 -2.51
C VAL A 109 4.43 2.98 -3.24
N GLU A 110 5.20 4.07 -3.21
CA GLU A 110 4.85 5.28 -3.95
C GLU A 110 4.92 5.05 -5.47
N ASN A 111 5.93 4.31 -5.96
CA ASN A 111 5.98 3.91 -7.37
C ASN A 111 4.71 3.15 -7.78
N ILE A 112 4.28 2.16 -6.98
CA ILE A 112 3.03 1.42 -7.24
C ILE A 112 1.83 2.37 -7.23
N ALA A 113 1.76 3.28 -6.26
CA ALA A 113 0.63 4.20 -6.11
C ALA A 113 0.50 5.18 -7.29
N ILE A 114 1.62 5.71 -7.78
CA ILE A 114 1.65 6.63 -8.93
C ILE A 114 1.34 5.88 -10.23
N ALA A 115 1.93 4.68 -10.42
CA ALA A 115 1.63 3.83 -11.56
C ALA A 115 0.14 3.43 -11.61
N ALA A 116 -0.45 3.04 -10.47
CA ALA A 116 -1.87 2.77 -10.36
C ALA A 116 -2.70 3.99 -10.79
N LYS A 117 -2.36 5.19 -10.31
CA LYS A 117 -3.03 6.43 -10.71
C LYS A 117 -2.93 6.69 -12.20
N GLY A 118 -1.76 6.48 -12.81
CA GLY A 118 -1.53 6.63 -14.25
C GLY A 118 -2.36 5.68 -15.11
N MET A 119 -2.70 4.49 -14.57
CA MET A 119 -3.57 3.52 -15.21
C MET A 119 -5.06 3.70 -14.87
N GLY A 120 -5.45 4.79 -14.21
CA GLY A 120 -6.84 5.03 -13.80
C GLY A 120 -7.31 4.19 -12.61
N LEU A 121 -6.39 3.51 -11.91
CA LEU A 121 -6.69 2.70 -10.73
C LEU A 121 -6.63 3.55 -9.44
N GLY A 122 -7.38 3.12 -8.44
CA GLY A 122 -7.30 3.63 -7.07
C GLY A 122 -6.31 2.82 -6.24
N SER A 123 -5.74 3.47 -5.20
CA SER A 123 -4.88 2.77 -4.24
C SER A 123 -5.00 3.30 -2.82
N VAL A 124 -4.72 2.45 -1.84
CA VAL A 124 -4.57 2.81 -0.42
C VAL A 124 -3.36 2.11 0.19
N ILE A 125 -2.50 2.88 0.85
CA ILE A 125 -1.34 2.37 1.59
C ILE A 125 -1.81 1.95 2.98
N ILE A 126 -1.40 0.75 3.43
CA ILE A 126 -1.93 0.08 4.62
C ILE A 126 -0.77 -0.36 5.52
N ALA A 127 -0.65 0.30 6.67
CA ALA A 127 0.29 -0.10 7.72
C ALA A 127 -0.38 -0.98 8.80
N SER A 128 -1.68 -0.84 8.99
CA SER A 128 -2.42 -1.42 10.12
C SER A 128 -2.33 -2.93 10.25
N ILE A 129 -2.32 -3.66 9.13
CA ILE A 129 -2.20 -5.12 9.11
C ILE A 129 -0.87 -5.61 9.71
N GLY A 130 0.14 -4.73 9.83
CA GLY A 130 1.39 -5.00 10.51
C GLY A 130 1.21 -5.43 11.97
N GLY A 131 0.12 -4.99 12.62
CA GLY A 131 -0.23 -5.47 13.95
C GLY A 131 -0.42 -6.99 14.01
N LEU A 132 -1.09 -7.58 13.02
CA LEU A 132 -1.24 -9.04 12.90
C LEU A 132 0.08 -9.68 12.43
N LEU A 133 0.68 -9.17 11.36
CA LEU A 133 1.81 -9.82 10.71
C LEU A 133 3.11 -9.78 11.53
N SER A 134 3.16 -8.94 12.58
CA SER A 134 4.25 -8.89 13.55
C SER A 134 3.95 -9.65 14.84
N ALA A 135 2.73 -10.11 15.05
CA ALA A 135 2.30 -10.89 16.21
C ALA A 135 2.53 -12.40 16.01
N PRO A 136 2.56 -13.19 17.08
CA PRO A 136 2.64 -14.65 16.98
C PRO A 136 1.54 -15.26 16.10
N GLU A 137 0.34 -14.71 16.15
CA GLU A 137 -0.82 -15.09 15.32
C GLU A 137 -0.58 -14.89 13.83
N GLY A 138 0.35 -14.01 13.47
CA GLY A 138 0.74 -13.71 12.09
C GLY A 138 1.65 -14.76 11.44
N ILE A 139 2.28 -15.67 12.21
CA ILE A 139 3.23 -16.66 11.68
C ILE A 139 2.59 -17.53 10.59
N LYS A 140 1.33 -17.95 10.78
CA LYS A 140 0.62 -18.74 9.78
C LYS A 140 0.43 -17.98 8.45
N TRP A 141 0.27 -16.66 8.52
CA TRP A 141 0.09 -15.80 7.34
C TRP A 141 1.40 -15.61 6.60
N LYS A 142 2.52 -15.44 7.31
CA LYS A 142 3.84 -15.45 6.70
C LYS A 142 4.08 -16.75 5.92
N LYS A 143 3.75 -17.91 6.51
CA LYS A 143 3.87 -19.21 5.82
C LYS A 143 2.97 -19.30 4.59
N LYS A 144 1.70 -18.88 4.69
CA LYS A 144 0.77 -18.86 3.55
C LYS A 144 1.23 -17.92 2.43
N LEU A 145 1.95 -16.84 2.75
CA LEU A 145 2.50 -15.86 1.82
C LEU A 145 3.92 -16.23 1.33
N ASP A 146 4.44 -17.38 1.74
CA ASP A 146 5.80 -17.82 1.43
C ASP A 146 6.85 -16.73 1.78
N ILE A 147 6.75 -16.21 3.02
CA ILE A 147 7.67 -15.21 3.56
C ILE A 147 8.57 -15.90 4.58
N PRO A 148 9.91 -15.75 4.49
CA PRO A 148 10.85 -16.26 5.49
C PRO A 148 10.53 -15.73 6.90
N GLU A 149 10.81 -16.54 7.94
CA GLU A 149 10.46 -16.20 9.33
C GLU A 149 11.19 -14.95 9.84
N ASP A 150 12.42 -14.73 9.40
CA ASP A 150 13.28 -13.59 9.72
C ASP A 150 12.89 -12.29 9.00
N TYR A 151 12.08 -12.39 7.95
CA TYR A 151 11.58 -11.21 7.24
C TYR A 151 10.49 -10.50 8.03
N LYS A 152 10.53 -9.18 8.02
CA LYS A 152 9.54 -8.30 8.66
C LYS A 152 8.57 -7.75 7.63
N PHE A 153 7.31 -7.67 7.99
CA PHE A 153 6.34 -6.88 7.24
C PHE A 153 6.70 -5.39 7.38
N LEU A 154 6.71 -4.68 6.28
CA LEU A 154 7.02 -3.25 6.25
C LEU A 154 5.76 -2.41 5.98
N ILE A 155 5.05 -2.72 4.89
CA ILE A 155 3.89 -1.98 4.45
C ILE A 155 3.08 -2.84 3.46
N ALA A 156 1.81 -2.50 3.26
CA ALA A 156 1.01 -3.03 2.16
C ALA A 156 0.39 -1.90 1.36
N ILE A 157 0.01 -2.19 0.12
CA ILE A 157 -0.81 -1.32 -0.70
C ILE A 157 -1.90 -2.15 -1.38
N ALA A 158 -3.14 -1.68 -1.25
CA ALA A 158 -4.27 -2.26 -1.95
C ALA A 158 -4.60 -1.43 -3.19
N VAL A 159 -4.93 -2.11 -4.29
CA VAL A 159 -5.16 -1.52 -5.61
C VAL A 159 -6.40 -2.13 -6.25
N GLY A 160 -7.16 -1.32 -6.97
CA GLY A 160 -8.34 -1.75 -7.70
C GLY A 160 -9.01 -0.59 -8.45
N HIS A 161 -10.13 -0.86 -9.11
CA HIS A 161 -10.95 0.17 -9.73
C HIS A 161 -11.68 0.95 -8.63
N GLY A 162 -11.31 2.23 -8.47
CA GLY A 162 -11.89 3.10 -7.43
C GLY A 162 -13.35 3.47 -7.71
N ASP A 163 -14.20 3.44 -6.69
CA ASP A 163 -15.62 3.82 -6.75
C ASP A 163 -15.91 5.07 -5.89
N GLU A 164 -14.91 5.89 -5.66
CA GLU A 164 -15.02 7.18 -4.99
C GLU A 164 -14.07 8.23 -5.61
N ASN A 165 -14.36 9.50 -5.36
CA ASN A 165 -13.49 10.61 -5.77
C ASN A 165 -13.32 11.61 -4.62
N PRO A 166 -12.49 11.29 -3.61
CA PRO A 166 -12.34 12.12 -2.43
C PRO A 166 -11.66 13.45 -2.74
N ALA A 167 -12.16 14.52 -2.13
CA ALA A 167 -11.58 15.84 -2.24
C ALA A 167 -10.14 15.89 -1.69
N PRO A 168 -9.27 16.76 -2.22
CA PRO A 168 -7.93 16.94 -1.70
C PRO A 168 -7.97 17.52 -0.27
N LYS A 169 -7.17 16.96 0.62
CA LYS A 169 -6.98 17.52 1.96
C LYS A 169 -5.96 18.66 1.92
N PRO A 170 -6.09 19.69 2.79
CA PRO A 170 -5.12 20.77 2.91
C PRO A 170 -3.69 20.25 3.13
N ARG A 171 -2.71 20.99 2.62
CA ARG A 171 -1.28 20.74 2.82
C ARG A 171 -0.68 21.83 3.70
N LYS A 172 0.29 21.44 4.51
CA LYS A 172 1.01 22.34 5.43
C LYS A 172 2.20 22.96 4.68
N ALA A 173 1.92 23.92 3.81
CA ALA A 173 2.93 24.57 2.98
C ALA A 173 4.04 25.25 3.81
N GLU A 174 3.71 25.68 5.02
CA GLU A 174 4.63 26.30 5.97
C GLU A 174 5.78 25.38 6.43
N GLN A 175 5.67 24.06 6.20
CA GLN A 175 6.73 23.10 6.50
C GLN A 175 7.81 23.03 5.41
N PHE A 176 7.60 23.68 4.28
CA PHE A 176 8.51 23.66 3.13
C PHE A 176 9.14 25.04 2.95
N LYS A 177 10.46 25.11 3.11
CA LYS A 177 11.22 26.35 3.01
C LYS A 177 12.42 26.18 2.10
N VAL A 178 12.68 27.16 1.26
CA VAL A 178 13.97 27.32 0.59
C VAL A 178 14.83 28.20 1.50
N LEU A 179 16.02 27.75 1.78
CA LEU A 179 17.01 28.54 2.54
C LEU A 179 17.99 29.11 1.51
N GLU A 180 18.14 30.44 1.53
CA GLU A 180 19.11 31.18 0.75
C GLU A 180 20.26 31.60 1.65
N PHE A 181 21.49 31.38 1.22
CA PHE A 181 22.70 31.78 1.92
C PHE A 181 23.42 32.80 1.05
N GLU A 182 23.92 33.89 1.66
CA GLU A 182 24.82 34.82 1.00
C GLU A 182 26.19 34.17 0.84
N ASP A 183 26.78 34.21 -0.37
CA ASP A 183 28.12 33.71 -0.68
C ASP A 183 29.21 34.65 -0.16
#